data_2a6311935faa7bfc29a311dd77a07261
#
_entry.id   2a6311935faa7bfc29a311dd77a07261
#
_cell.length_a   1.000
_cell.length_b   1.000
_cell.length_c   1.000
_cell.angle_alpha   90.00
_cell.angle_beta   90.00
_cell.angle_gamma   90.00
#
_symmetry.space_group_name_H-M   'P 1'
#
loop_
_entity.id
_entity.type
_entity.pdbx_description
1 polymer ?
#
loop_
_entity_poly.entity_id
_entity_poly.type
_entity_poly.pdbx_seq_one_letter_code
_entity_poly.pdbx_strand_id
1 'polypeptide(L)'
;YIKENFKTQPRLEEVAERIHVSPFHFQRLFTDWAGVSPKKFLQYITVEHAKKMLKDNQATLFDTAFETGLSGTGRLHDLFINIEGMSPGEYKNGGESLTINYSFAETPFGNILVASTPRGICHMAFADDEQQALFSLQEMFPNAAYHQMVDLAQQNVLYIFTHDWTKLNQVKLHLKGTEFQLKVWETLLKIPLGQLAT
;
A
#
# COMPACT_ATOMS: atom_id res chain seq x y z
N TYR A 1 -6.06 -4.05 -19.03
CA TYR A 1 -5.48 -5.39 -19.25
C TYR A 1 -4.83 -5.97 -18.00
N ILE A 2 -3.82 -5.32 -17.39
CA ILE A 2 -3.15 -5.85 -16.17
C ILE A 2 -4.16 -6.16 -15.07
N LYS A 3 -5.09 -5.23 -14.80
CA LYS A 3 -6.14 -5.36 -13.78
C LYS A 3 -7.09 -6.54 -14.04
N GLU A 4 -7.42 -6.80 -15.29
CA GLU A 4 -8.35 -7.87 -15.71
C GLU A 4 -7.67 -9.24 -15.78
N ASN A 5 -6.35 -9.26 -16.02
CA ASN A 5 -5.58 -10.47 -16.24
C ASN A 5 -4.56 -10.74 -15.12
N PHE A 6 -4.70 -10.13 -13.94
CA PHE A 6 -3.74 -10.27 -12.86
C PHE A 6 -3.52 -11.72 -12.41
N LYS A 7 -4.53 -12.58 -12.53
CA LYS A 7 -4.45 -14.00 -12.18
C LYS A 7 -3.45 -14.78 -13.04
N THR A 8 -3.22 -14.36 -14.28
CA THR A 8 -2.23 -14.99 -15.15
C THR A 8 -0.81 -14.46 -14.90
N GLN A 9 -0.66 -13.49 -14.00
CA GLN A 9 0.61 -12.84 -13.68
C GLN A 9 1.38 -12.40 -14.95
N PRO A 10 0.78 -11.55 -15.82
CA PRO A 10 1.33 -11.23 -17.13
C PRO A 10 2.72 -10.63 -17.02
N ARG A 11 3.61 -11.05 -17.91
CA ARG A 11 4.98 -10.53 -18.00
C ARG A 11 5.00 -9.16 -18.66
N LEU A 12 6.06 -8.41 -18.40
CA LEU A 12 6.26 -7.08 -18.96
C LEU A 12 6.21 -7.11 -20.50
N GLU A 13 6.83 -8.13 -21.10
CA GLU A 13 6.89 -8.36 -22.56
C GLU A 13 5.48 -8.53 -23.13
N GLU A 14 4.65 -9.35 -22.52
CA GLU A 14 3.27 -9.62 -22.96
C GLU A 14 2.40 -8.37 -22.94
N VAL A 15 2.58 -7.54 -21.92
CA VAL A 15 1.82 -6.27 -21.80
C VAL A 15 2.31 -5.26 -22.84
N ALA A 16 3.62 -5.14 -23.03
CA ALA A 16 4.21 -4.20 -23.99
C ALA A 16 3.86 -4.53 -25.44
N GLU A 17 3.83 -5.84 -25.78
CA GLU A 17 3.47 -6.32 -27.12
C GLU A 17 2.05 -5.90 -27.52
N ARG A 18 1.11 -5.88 -26.58
CA ARG A 18 -0.30 -5.49 -26.84
C ARG A 18 -0.47 -4.08 -27.34
N ILE A 19 0.46 -3.19 -27.03
CA ILE A 19 0.45 -1.81 -27.50
C ILE A 19 1.60 -1.51 -28.47
N HIS A 20 2.22 -2.58 -28.99
CA HIS A 20 3.28 -2.51 -30.03
C HIS A 20 4.47 -1.63 -29.64
N VAL A 21 4.91 -1.69 -28.38
CA VAL A 21 6.12 -1.00 -27.90
C VAL A 21 7.12 -1.97 -27.28
N SER A 22 8.39 -1.54 -27.19
CA SER A 22 9.37 -2.35 -26.48
C SER A 22 9.08 -2.40 -24.97
N PRO A 23 9.42 -3.49 -24.27
CA PRO A 23 9.23 -3.62 -22.83
C PRO A 23 9.85 -2.46 -22.02
N PHE A 24 11.05 -2.01 -22.41
CA PHE A 24 11.72 -0.89 -21.76
C PHE A 24 10.96 0.42 -21.95
N HIS A 25 10.48 0.69 -23.16
CA HIS A 25 9.68 1.90 -23.44
C HIS A 25 8.36 1.87 -22.70
N PHE A 26 7.68 0.73 -22.69
CA PHE A 26 6.44 0.53 -21.92
C PHE A 26 6.67 0.77 -20.42
N GLN A 27 7.71 0.15 -19.84
CA GLN A 27 8.01 0.32 -18.42
C GLN A 27 8.21 1.80 -18.05
N ARG A 28 8.95 2.55 -18.90
CA ARG A 28 9.18 3.98 -18.66
C ARG A 28 7.88 4.77 -18.75
N LEU A 29 7.13 4.62 -19.85
CA LEU A 29 5.84 5.33 -20.02
C LEU A 29 4.86 5.02 -18.89
N PHE A 30 4.75 3.75 -18.52
CA PHE A 30 3.86 3.33 -17.45
C PHE A 30 4.31 3.91 -16.10
N THR A 31 5.61 3.89 -15.81
CA THR A 31 6.14 4.45 -14.57
C THR A 31 5.96 5.96 -14.50
N ASP A 32 6.16 6.67 -15.61
CA ASP A 32 5.95 8.11 -15.69
C ASP A 32 4.47 8.48 -15.49
N TRP A 33 3.55 7.66 -16.00
CA TRP A 33 2.10 7.85 -15.84
C TRP A 33 1.58 7.37 -14.50
N ALA A 34 1.88 6.14 -14.08
CA ALA A 34 1.30 5.49 -12.89
C ALA A 34 2.10 5.74 -11.61
N GLY A 35 3.35 6.21 -11.71
CA GLY A 35 4.24 6.40 -10.58
C GLY A 35 4.93 5.15 -10.09
N VAL A 36 4.52 3.99 -10.57
CA VAL A 36 5.06 2.70 -10.18
C VAL A 36 5.34 1.85 -11.41
N SER A 37 6.28 0.89 -11.30
CA SER A 37 6.50 -0.04 -12.39
C SER A 37 5.28 -0.94 -12.63
N PRO A 38 5.06 -1.42 -13.88
CA PRO A 38 3.97 -2.37 -14.19
C PRO A 38 3.96 -3.59 -13.25
N LYS A 39 5.14 -4.10 -12.87
CA LYS A 39 5.27 -5.21 -11.93
C LYS A 39 4.75 -4.86 -10.54
N LYS A 40 5.10 -3.68 -9.99
CA LYS A 40 4.61 -3.24 -8.68
C LYS A 40 3.10 -2.99 -8.71
N PHE A 41 2.59 -2.43 -9.80
CA PHE A 41 1.16 -2.25 -10.01
C PHE A 41 0.40 -3.59 -10.01
N LEU A 42 0.93 -4.62 -10.73
CA LEU A 42 0.38 -5.96 -10.70
C LEU A 42 0.40 -6.56 -9.29
N GLN A 43 1.51 -6.42 -8.57
CA GLN A 43 1.64 -6.89 -7.18
C GLN A 43 0.59 -6.26 -6.26
N TYR A 44 0.37 -4.96 -6.39
CA TYR A 44 -0.67 -4.26 -5.64
C TYR A 44 -2.07 -4.81 -5.92
N ILE A 45 -2.44 -4.96 -7.19
CA ILE A 45 -3.73 -5.53 -7.57
C ILE A 45 -3.89 -6.95 -7.01
N THR A 46 -2.83 -7.75 -7.08
CA THR A 46 -2.81 -9.12 -6.54
C THR A 46 -3.09 -9.11 -5.03
N VAL A 47 -2.43 -8.24 -4.27
CA VAL A 47 -2.65 -8.12 -2.81
C VAL A 47 -4.06 -7.62 -2.50
N GLU A 48 -4.58 -6.63 -3.23
CA GLU A 48 -5.95 -6.15 -3.01
C GLU A 48 -7.01 -7.24 -3.25
N HIS A 49 -6.81 -8.11 -4.25
CA HIS A 49 -7.67 -9.28 -4.44
C HIS A 49 -7.50 -10.32 -3.34
N ALA A 50 -6.25 -10.59 -2.93
CA ALA A 50 -5.96 -11.50 -1.83
C ALA A 50 -6.60 -11.03 -0.51
N LYS A 51 -6.54 -9.74 -0.21
CA LYS A 51 -7.19 -9.14 0.97
C LYS A 51 -8.70 -9.39 0.99
N LYS A 52 -9.37 -9.24 -0.15
CA LYS A 52 -10.81 -9.53 -0.25
C LYS A 52 -11.12 -10.99 0.04
N MET A 53 -10.33 -11.91 -0.51
CA MET A 53 -10.50 -13.34 -0.28
C MET A 53 -10.23 -13.74 1.17
N LEU A 54 -9.19 -13.15 1.79
CA LEU A 54 -8.83 -13.45 3.17
C LEU A 54 -9.82 -12.91 4.19
N LYS A 55 -10.56 -11.83 3.86
CA LYS A 55 -11.69 -11.35 4.68
C LYS A 55 -12.88 -12.31 4.65
N ASP A 56 -13.05 -13.05 3.57
CA ASP A 56 -13.99 -14.17 3.52
C ASP A 56 -13.34 -15.37 4.22
N ASN A 57 -13.75 -15.61 5.48
CA ASN A 57 -13.14 -16.59 6.40
C ASN A 57 -13.05 -18.04 5.88
N GLN A 58 -13.62 -18.34 4.72
CA GLN A 58 -13.55 -19.67 4.10
C GLN A 58 -12.30 -19.90 3.26
N ALA A 59 -11.67 -18.84 2.72
CA ALA A 59 -10.48 -18.98 1.90
C ALA A 59 -9.25 -19.32 2.74
N THR A 60 -8.53 -20.38 2.38
CA THR A 60 -7.21 -20.67 2.95
C THR A 60 -6.13 -19.81 2.32
N LEU A 61 -4.94 -19.72 2.94
CA LEU A 61 -3.79 -19.03 2.33
C LEU A 61 -3.36 -19.71 1.01
N PHE A 62 -3.55 -21.01 0.92
CA PHE A 62 -3.25 -21.78 -0.29
C PHE A 62 -4.23 -21.42 -1.41
N ASP A 63 -5.54 -21.46 -1.14
CA ASP A 63 -6.57 -21.06 -2.10
C ASP A 63 -6.36 -19.63 -2.57
N THR A 64 -6.05 -18.72 -1.63
CA THR A 64 -5.79 -17.30 -1.94
C THR A 64 -4.58 -17.15 -2.86
N ALA A 65 -3.48 -17.87 -2.60
CA ALA A 65 -2.31 -17.82 -3.46
C ALA A 65 -2.63 -18.34 -4.87
N PHE A 66 -3.33 -19.48 -4.96
CA PHE A 66 -3.70 -20.10 -6.22
C PHE A 66 -4.66 -19.21 -7.03
N GLU A 67 -5.73 -18.72 -6.42
CA GLU A 67 -6.75 -17.88 -7.06
C GLU A 67 -6.22 -16.50 -7.49
N THR A 68 -5.12 -16.03 -6.89
CA THR A 68 -4.44 -14.79 -7.29
C THR A 68 -3.30 -15.03 -8.28
N GLY A 69 -3.10 -16.26 -8.76
CA GLY A 69 -2.09 -16.63 -9.75
C GLY A 69 -0.67 -16.67 -9.21
N LEU A 70 -0.50 -16.72 -7.90
CA LEU A 70 0.82 -16.84 -7.28
C LEU A 70 1.28 -18.31 -7.25
N SER A 71 2.58 -18.53 -7.36
CA SER A 71 3.17 -19.87 -7.38
C SER A 71 3.09 -20.62 -6.04
N GLY A 72 2.61 -19.97 -4.99
CA GLY A 72 2.43 -20.57 -3.68
C GLY A 72 2.33 -19.55 -2.55
N THR A 73 2.07 -20.08 -1.34
CA THR A 73 1.86 -19.27 -0.13
C THR A 73 3.08 -18.44 0.28
N GLY A 74 4.30 -18.89 -0.04
CA GLY A 74 5.53 -18.11 0.21
C GLY A 74 5.54 -16.79 -0.58
N ARG A 75 5.10 -16.81 -1.85
CA ARG A 75 5.00 -15.58 -2.64
C ARG A 75 3.90 -14.65 -2.13
N LEU A 76 2.78 -15.21 -1.67
CA LEU A 76 1.73 -14.44 -1.02
C LEU A 76 2.25 -13.78 0.25
N HIS A 77 2.99 -14.53 1.08
CA HIS A 77 3.63 -14.01 2.29
C HIS A 77 4.57 -12.84 1.98
N ASP A 78 5.49 -13.01 1.03
CA ASP A 78 6.44 -11.95 0.63
C ASP A 78 5.71 -10.68 0.18
N LEU A 79 4.64 -10.81 -0.59
CA LEU A 79 3.86 -9.68 -1.05
C LEU A 79 3.17 -8.96 0.10
N PHE A 80 2.56 -9.69 1.03
CA PHE A 80 1.91 -9.10 2.19
C PHE A 80 2.92 -8.38 3.10
N ILE A 81 4.07 -9.02 3.39
CA ILE A 81 5.13 -8.37 4.15
C ILE A 81 5.58 -7.07 3.47
N ASN A 82 5.74 -7.10 2.15
CA ASN A 82 6.25 -5.96 1.39
C ASN A 82 5.22 -4.85 1.15
N ILE A 83 3.93 -5.13 1.13
CA ILE A 83 2.89 -4.16 0.80
C ILE A 83 2.07 -3.76 2.03
N GLU A 84 1.71 -4.71 2.89
CA GLU A 84 0.80 -4.48 4.02
C GLU A 84 1.51 -4.36 5.38
N GLY A 85 2.83 -4.63 5.46
CA GLY A 85 3.54 -4.60 6.73
C GLY A 85 3.22 -5.75 7.69
N MET A 86 2.49 -6.76 7.22
CA MET A 86 2.09 -7.91 8.02
C MET A 86 2.02 -9.16 7.15
N SER A 87 1.96 -10.33 7.75
CA SER A 87 1.74 -11.58 7.01
C SER A 87 0.28 -11.73 6.59
N PRO A 88 -0.02 -12.56 5.57
CA PRO A 88 -1.41 -12.82 5.17
C PRO A 88 -2.20 -13.52 6.27
N GLY A 89 -1.56 -14.30 7.15
CA GLY A 89 -2.20 -14.91 8.32
C GLY A 89 -2.60 -13.88 9.36
N GLU A 90 -1.69 -12.96 9.73
CA GLU A 90 -2.00 -11.84 10.63
C GLU A 90 -3.14 -10.98 10.05
N TYR A 91 -3.13 -10.69 8.75
CA TYR A 91 -4.20 -9.96 8.09
C TYR A 91 -5.54 -10.70 8.18
N LYS A 92 -5.56 -12.00 7.82
CA LYS A 92 -6.75 -12.86 7.86
C LYS A 92 -7.35 -12.93 9.26
N ASN A 93 -6.50 -13.02 10.28
CA ASN A 93 -6.90 -13.12 11.68
C ASN A 93 -7.13 -11.76 12.35
N GLY A 94 -7.37 -10.71 11.57
CA GLY A 94 -7.69 -9.38 12.10
C GLY A 94 -6.58 -8.76 12.94
N GLY A 95 -5.32 -9.02 12.60
CA GLY A 95 -4.15 -8.49 13.30
C GLY A 95 -3.76 -9.26 14.56
N GLU A 96 -4.20 -10.51 14.71
CA GLU A 96 -3.82 -11.36 15.83
C GLU A 96 -2.29 -11.40 16.01
N SER A 97 -1.84 -11.22 17.24
CA SER A 97 -0.42 -11.14 17.61
C SER A 97 0.35 -9.91 17.06
N LEU A 98 -0.32 -8.95 16.41
CA LEU A 98 0.29 -7.70 16.01
C LEU A 98 0.25 -6.68 17.14
N THR A 99 1.34 -5.93 17.26
CA THR A 99 1.37 -4.65 17.94
C THR A 99 1.36 -3.54 16.89
N ILE A 100 0.34 -2.69 16.92
CA ILE A 100 0.18 -1.56 16.02
C ILE A 100 0.42 -0.28 16.85
N ASN A 101 1.49 0.43 16.52
CA ASN A 101 1.72 1.77 17.00
C ASN A 101 0.95 2.75 16.13
N TYR A 102 0.27 3.73 16.74
CA TYR A 102 -0.42 4.75 15.98
C TYR A 102 -0.18 6.15 16.56
N SER A 103 -0.27 7.14 15.71
CA SER A 103 -0.24 8.55 16.10
C SER A 103 -1.08 9.40 15.18
N PHE A 104 -1.44 10.57 15.65
CA PHE A 104 -2.04 11.63 14.85
C PHE A 104 -0.99 12.69 14.55
N ALA A 105 -1.07 13.29 13.37
CA ALA A 105 -0.19 14.36 12.96
C ALA A 105 -0.93 15.40 12.12
N GLU A 106 -0.60 16.67 12.34
CA GLU A 106 -1.05 17.75 11.48
C GLU A 106 -0.26 17.77 10.17
N THR A 107 -0.96 17.95 9.07
CA THR A 107 -0.37 18.17 7.74
C THR A 107 -0.98 19.40 7.09
N PRO A 108 -0.36 19.95 6.03
CA PRO A 108 -0.96 21.05 5.26
C PRO A 108 -2.34 20.75 4.68
N PHE A 109 -2.75 19.48 4.67
CA PHE A 109 -4.01 19.00 4.09
C PHE A 109 -5.02 18.54 5.13
N GLY A 110 -4.72 18.69 6.42
CA GLY A 110 -5.53 18.27 7.55
C GLY A 110 -4.82 17.24 8.43
N ASN A 111 -5.49 16.84 9.49
CA ASN A 111 -4.98 15.83 10.41
C ASN A 111 -4.99 14.45 9.75
N ILE A 112 -4.00 13.64 10.07
CA ILE A 112 -3.90 12.26 9.63
C ILE A 112 -3.66 11.33 10.81
N LEU A 113 -4.22 10.11 10.70
CA LEU A 113 -3.84 8.96 11.49
C LEU A 113 -2.78 8.17 10.73
N VAL A 114 -1.65 7.88 11.39
CA VAL A 114 -0.61 7.00 10.86
C VAL A 114 -0.45 5.82 11.80
N ALA A 115 -0.42 4.61 11.26
CA ALA A 115 -0.23 3.39 12.02
C ALA A 115 0.84 2.50 11.41
N SER A 116 1.63 1.87 12.27
CA SER A 116 2.80 1.07 11.91
C SER A 116 2.85 -0.24 12.71
N THR A 117 3.42 -1.26 12.09
CA THR A 117 3.91 -2.47 12.74
C THR A 117 5.44 -2.42 12.83
N PRO A 118 6.11 -3.37 13.51
CA PRO A 118 7.56 -3.48 13.44
C PRO A 118 8.13 -3.64 12.02
N ARG A 119 7.27 -3.98 11.04
CA ARG A 119 7.66 -4.19 9.63
C ARG A 119 7.42 -2.96 8.75
N GLY A 120 6.74 -1.93 9.22
CA GLY A 120 6.50 -0.68 8.49
C GLY A 120 5.08 -0.15 8.66
N ILE A 121 4.75 0.88 7.88
CA ILE A 121 3.42 1.49 7.90
C ILE A 121 2.37 0.46 7.43
N CYS A 122 1.31 0.29 8.19
CA CYS A 122 0.19 -0.60 7.86
C CYS A 122 -1.11 0.16 7.57
N HIS A 123 -1.21 1.41 8.03
CA HIS A 123 -2.38 2.27 7.73
C HIS A 123 -2.00 3.74 7.77
N MET A 124 -2.61 4.53 6.88
CA MET A 124 -2.60 5.98 6.94
C MET A 124 -3.88 6.53 6.30
N ALA A 125 -4.54 7.46 6.99
CA ALA A 125 -5.77 8.08 6.51
C ALA A 125 -5.92 9.49 7.08
N PHE A 126 -6.63 10.37 6.38
CA PHE A 126 -7.08 11.64 6.95
C PHE A 126 -8.04 11.37 8.12
N ALA A 127 -7.96 12.19 9.15
CA ALA A 127 -8.66 12.03 10.40
C ALA A 127 -9.27 13.38 10.83
N ASP A 128 -10.47 13.67 10.34
CA ASP A 128 -11.23 14.85 10.79
C ASP A 128 -11.69 14.66 12.24
N ASP A 129 -11.95 13.42 12.63
CA ASP A 129 -12.25 12.98 14.00
C ASP A 129 -11.29 11.85 14.38
N GLU A 130 -10.44 12.10 15.38
CA GLU A 130 -9.43 11.14 15.84
C GLU A 130 -10.05 9.86 16.40
N GLN A 131 -11.18 9.96 17.12
CA GLN A 131 -11.84 8.80 17.71
C GLN A 131 -12.43 7.91 16.61
N GLN A 132 -13.08 8.51 15.62
CA GLN A 132 -13.65 7.78 14.50
C GLN A 132 -12.55 7.13 13.63
N ALA A 133 -11.45 7.84 13.42
CA ALA A 133 -10.30 7.31 12.65
C ALA A 133 -9.65 6.11 13.37
N LEU A 134 -9.45 6.21 14.69
CA LEU A 134 -8.95 5.10 15.50
C LEU A 134 -9.93 3.92 15.52
N PHE A 135 -11.22 4.19 15.66
CA PHE A 135 -12.24 3.14 15.60
C PHE A 135 -12.20 2.39 14.26
N SER A 136 -12.11 3.11 13.15
CA SER A 136 -12.00 2.50 11.82
C SER A 136 -10.73 1.64 11.66
N LEU A 137 -9.60 2.07 12.24
CA LEU A 137 -8.38 1.27 12.27
C LEU A 137 -8.58 -0.01 13.11
N GLN A 138 -9.25 0.09 14.26
CA GLN A 138 -9.54 -1.06 15.12
C GLN A 138 -10.52 -2.05 14.49
N GLU A 139 -11.48 -1.56 13.70
CA GLU A 139 -12.36 -2.43 12.90
C GLU A 139 -11.61 -3.22 11.82
N MET A 140 -10.54 -2.64 11.27
CA MET A 140 -9.69 -3.35 10.30
C MET A 140 -8.87 -4.47 10.93
N PHE A 141 -8.40 -4.27 12.17
CA PHE A 141 -7.53 -5.20 12.88
C PHE A 141 -8.01 -5.40 14.32
N PRO A 142 -9.20 -6.03 14.51
CA PRO A 142 -9.85 -6.11 15.82
C PRO A 142 -9.09 -6.92 16.87
N ASN A 143 -8.14 -7.76 16.44
CA ASN A 143 -7.36 -8.63 17.30
C ASN A 143 -5.92 -8.13 17.55
N ALA A 144 -5.59 -6.93 17.08
CA ALA A 144 -4.29 -6.32 17.31
C ALA A 144 -4.22 -5.61 18.67
N ALA A 145 -3.03 -5.50 19.25
CA ALA A 145 -2.76 -4.59 20.36
C ALA A 145 -2.40 -3.19 19.82
N TYR A 146 -2.96 -2.14 20.43
CA TYR A 146 -2.76 -0.76 19.98
C TYR A 146 -1.99 0.05 21.00
N HIS A 147 -0.95 0.76 20.56
CA HIS A 147 -0.20 1.69 21.38
C HIS A 147 -0.16 3.06 20.69
N GLN A 148 -0.58 4.09 21.40
CA GLN A 148 -0.42 5.47 20.92
C GLN A 148 1.03 5.90 21.11
N MET A 149 1.80 5.79 20.06
CA MET A 149 3.24 6.05 20.07
C MET A 149 3.72 6.41 18.66
N VAL A 150 4.56 7.44 18.59
CA VAL A 150 5.27 7.78 17.36
C VAL A 150 6.53 6.95 17.25
N ASP A 151 6.71 6.26 16.14
CA ASP A 151 7.94 5.53 15.82
C ASP A 151 8.67 6.09 14.59
N LEU A 152 9.84 5.53 14.29
CA LEU A 152 10.68 6.00 13.19
C LEU A 152 9.99 5.85 11.82
N ALA A 153 9.20 4.78 11.63
CA ALA A 153 8.49 4.57 10.37
C ALA A 153 7.42 5.66 10.16
N GLN A 154 6.70 6.03 11.22
CA GLN A 154 5.72 7.10 11.20
C GLN A 154 6.38 8.46 10.97
N GLN A 155 7.49 8.76 11.64
CA GLN A 155 8.25 9.99 11.40
C GLN A 155 8.70 10.09 9.94
N ASN A 156 9.23 9.01 9.39
CA ASN A 156 9.71 8.99 8.01
C ASN A 156 8.57 9.21 6.98
N VAL A 157 7.38 8.65 7.23
CA VAL A 157 6.26 8.85 6.30
C VAL A 157 5.76 10.28 6.29
N LEU A 158 5.85 10.99 7.40
CA LEU A 158 5.39 12.37 7.51
C LEU A 158 6.24 13.35 6.66
N TYR A 159 7.47 12.98 6.28
CA TYR A 159 8.27 13.80 5.37
C TYR A 159 7.63 13.99 3.99
N ILE A 160 6.70 13.12 3.56
CA ILE A 160 5.96 13.33 2.30
C ILE A 160 5.14 14.61 2.30
N PHE A 161 4.74 15.10 3.49
CA PHE A 161 3.96 16.33 3.66
C PHE A 161 4.83 17.57 3.85
N THR A 162 6.15 17.41 3.97
CA THR A 162 7.07 18.54 4.04
C THR A 162 7.38 19.03 2.62
N HIS A 163 7.49 20.35 2.43
CA HIS A 163 7.78 20.95 1.11
C HIS A 163 9.21 20.71 0.63
N ASP A 164 10.03 20.02 1.40
CA ASP A 164 11.44 19.73 1.08
C ASP A 164 11.58 18.38 0.38
N TRP A 165 11.17 18.34 -0.87
CA TRP A 165 11.23 17.17 -1.74
C TRP A 165 12.66 16.65 -1.98
N THR A 166 13.69 17.47 -1.70
CA THR A 166 15.08 17.04 -1.88
C THR A 166 15.49 15.95 -0.89
N LYS A 167 14.82 15.87 0.25
CA LYS A 167 15.06 14.87 1.29
C LYS A 167 14.33 13.55 1.06
N LEU A 168 13.31 13.51 0.20
CA LEU A 168 12.58 12.29 -0.12
C LEU A 168 13.49 11.19 -0.71
N ASN A 169 14.52 11.57 -1.47
CA ASN A 169 15.50 10.63 -2.00
C ASN A 169 16.44 10.04 -0.92
N GLN A 170 16.53 10.66 0.25
CA GLN A 170 17.35 10.19 1.37
C GLN A 170 16.55 9.37 2.37
N VAL A 171 15.23 9.53 2.38
CA VAL A 171 14.34 8.70 3.16
C VAL A 171 14.21 7.39 2.39
N LYS A 172 14.89 6.33 2.86
CA LYS A 172 14.50 4.96 2.53
C LYS A 172 13.13 4.75 3.16
N LEU A 173 12.14 5.29 2.49
CA LEU A 173 10.75 5.08 2.82
C LEU A 173 10.50 3.59 2.62
N HIS A 174 10.65 2.80 3.69
CA HIS A 174 9.90 1.57 3.81
C HIS A 174 8.43 1.95 3.99
N LEU A 175 7.98 2.86 3.14
CA LEU A 175 6.57 3.12 2.95
C LEU A 175 6.01 1.88 2.30
N LYS A 176 5.36 1.11 3.07
CA LYS A 176 4.42 0.09 2.63
C LYS A 176 3.04 0.70 2.37
N GLY A 177 3.01 1.88 1.83
CA GLY A 177 2.00 2.26 0.86
C GLY A 177 2.66 2.04 -0.49
N THR A 178 1.95 1.54 -1.46
CA THR A 178 2.49 1.36 -2.79
C THR A 178 3.13 2.67 -3.27
N GLU A 179 4.22 2.61 -4.06
CA GLU A 179 4.74 3.78 -4.78
C GLU A 179 3.62 4.51 -5.54
N PHE A 180 2.56 3.81 -5.88
CA PHE A 180 1.33 4.35 -6.45
C PHE A 180 0.58 5.27 -5.48
N GLN A 181 0.36 4.86 -4.23
CA GLN A 181 -0.27 5.74 -3.22
C GLN A 181 0.59 6.97 -2.95
N LEU A 182 1.92 6.79 -2.89
CA LEU A 182 2.85 7.91 -2.76
C LEU A 182 2.76 8.86 -3.94
N LYS A 183 2.65 8.37 -5.17
CA LYS A 183 2.54 9.23 -6.35
C LYS A 183 1.15 9.82 -6.55
N VAL A 184 0.09 9.14 -6.15
CA VAL A 184 -1.23 9.77 -6.02
C VAL A 184 -1.13 10.94 -5.04
N TRP A 185 -0.43 10.78 -3.94
CA TRP A 185 -0.22 11.84 -2.97
C TRP A 185 0.72 12.93 -3.47
N GLU A 186 1.84 12.58 -4.15
CA GLU A 186 2.67 13.56 -4.87
C GLU A 186 1.86 14.37 -5.89
N THR A 187 0.96 13.71 -6.60
CA THR A 187 0.12 14.37 -7.61
C THR A 187 -0.91 15.27 -6.95
N LEU A 188 -1.54 14.82 -5.87
CA LEU A 188 -2.45 15.63 -5.05
C LEU A 188 -1.73 16.85 -4.44
N LEU A 189 -0.48 16.67 -4.00
CA LEU A 189 0.35 17.75 -3.45
C LEU A 189 0.77 18.79 -4.51
N LYS A 190 0.82 18.43 -5.79
CA LYS A 190 1.09 19.34 -6.91
C LYS A 190 -0.12 20.16 -7.33
N ILE A 191 -1.32 19.79 -6.88
CA ILE A 191 -2.52 20.60 -7.12
C ILE A 191 -2.47 21.80 -6.18
N PRO A 192 -2.43 23.05 -6.69
CA PRO A 192 -2.46 24.23 -5.82
C PRO A 192 -3.73 24.24 -4.97
N LEU A 193 -3.60 24.66 -3.71
CA LEU A 193 -4.74 24.79 -2.79
C LEU A 193 -5.88 25.57 -3.46
N GLY A 194 -7.07 24.96 -3.54
CA GLY A 194 -8.25 25.59 -4.13
C GLY A 194 -8.41 25.39 -5.64
N GLN A 195 -7.56 24.60 -6.31
CA GLN A 195 -7.72 24.23 -7.72
C GLN A 195 -8.17 22.78 -7.87
N LEU A 196 -8.99 22.51 -8.88
CA LEU A 196 -9.38 21.15 -9.29
C LEU A 196 -8.39 20.66 -10.34
N ALA A 197 -7.91 19.43 -10.21
CA ALA A 197 -7.22 18.73 -11.29
C ALA A 197 -8.25 18.25 -12.31
N THR A 198 -8.10 18.66 -13.56
CA THR A 198 -8.86 18.14 -14.70
C THR A 198 -8.13 16.96 -15.33
#